data_59bc783c731f872495603525d74693d4
#
_entry.id   59bc783c731f872495603525d74693d4
#
_cell.length_a   1.000
_cell.length_b   1.000
_cell.length_c   1.000
_cell.angle_alpha   90.00
_cell.angle_beta   90.00
_cell.angle_gamma   90.00
#
_symmetry.space_group_name_H-M   'P 1'
#
loop_
_entity.id
_entity.type
_entity.pdbx_description
1 polymer ?
#
loop_
_entity_poly.entity_id
_entity_poly.type
_entity_poly.pdbx_seq_one_letter_code
_entity_poly.pdbx_strand_id
1 'polypeptide(L)'
;VLSMPFGTKLPFDHSLVLEGVGNAANAGVAFSRLGLKAGLVSNVGEDDWGRDIIRALKKQKVDTRFVHINNDKVSNYHYVLWYKEERTILIKHEEYDYHWPRFRQNDVPKWVYFSSISKNALPYHDQVADWLEDNPEVKLAFQPGTFQMEAGVERLKDIYRRTEIVFLNREESVMVTGGSYEDLHDLF
;
A
#
# COMPACT_ATOMS: atom_id res chain seq x y z
N VAL A 1 13.38 17.38 -21.65
CA VAL A 1 12.21 17.59 -20.80
C VAL A 1 10.97 17.50 -21.67
N LEU A 2 10.04 16.59 -21.35
CA LEU A 2 8.70 16.58 -21.94
C LEU A 2 7.82 17.54 -21.16
N SER A 3 7.11 18.42 -21.84
CA SER A 3 6.15 19.34 -21.23
C SER A 3 4.82 19.30 -21.97
N MET A 4 3.73 19.45 -21.21
CA MET A 4 2.39 19.61 -21.77
C MET A 4 1.93 21.05 -21.52
N PRO A 5 1.78 21.88 -22.55
CA PRO A 5 1.28 23.24 -22.35
C PRO A 5 -0.21 23.23 -22.01
N PHE A 6 -0.63 24.09 -21.09
CA PHE A 6 -2.03 24.29 -20.76
C PHE A 6 -2.80 24.89 -21.93
N GLY A 7 -4.10 24.57 -22.04
CA GLY A 7 -4.98 25.11 -23.07
C GLY A 7 -4.86 24.47 -24.45
N THR A 8 -4.12 23.37 -24.57
CA THR A 8 -3.98 22.62 -25.83
C THR A 8 -4.76 21.31 -25.81
N LYS A 9 -5.09 20.81 -27.01
CA LYS A 9 -5.65 19.48 -27.22
C LYS A 9 -4.52 18.59 -27.74
N LEU A 10 -4.21 17.54 -27.01
CA LEU A 10 -3.16 16.59 -27.39
C LEU A 10 -3.83 15.25 -27.73
N PRO A 11 -3.55 14.66 -28.91
CA PRO A 11 -4.00 13.31 -29.21
C PRO A 11 -3.26 12.31 -28.31
N PHE A 12 -3.90 11.19 -27.99
CA PHE A 12 -3.30 10.04 -27.35
C PHE A 12 -3.77 8.76 -28.06
N ASP A 13 -2.96 7.70 -28.02
CA ASP A 13 -3.24 6.49 -28.79
C ASP A 13 -4.31 5.63 -28.14
N HIS A 14 -4.17 5.34 -26.86
CA HIS A 14 -5.11 4.50 -26.11
C HIS A 14 -5.00 4.74 -24.61
N SER A 15 -6.00 4.28 -23.88
CA SER A 15 -5.99 4.22 -22.42
C SER A 15 -6.31 2.79 -21.95
N LEU A 16 -5.78 2.43 -20.81
CA LEU A 16 -6.05 1.17 -20.13
C LEU A 16 -6.50 1.48 -18.71
N VAL A 17 -7.59 0.87 -18.29
CA VAL A 17 -8.05 0.93 -16.89
C VAL A 17 -7.60 -0.34 -16.18
N LEU A 18 -6.94 -0.17 -15.04
CA LEU A 18 -6.48 -1.27 -14.17
C LEU A 18 -7.10 -1.06 -12.80
N GLU A 19 -8.02 -1.97 -12.43
CA GLU A 19 -8.69 -1.93 -11.14
C GLU A 19 -7.90 -2.70 -10.08
N GLY A 20 -7.97 -2.23 -8.84
CA GLY A 20 -7.42 -2.95 -7.68
C GLY A 20 -5.90 -3.06 -7.67
N VAL A 21 -5.21 -2.01 -8.14
CA VAL A 21 -3.75 -1.89 -8.12
C VAL A 21 -3.27 -1.11 -6.89
N GLY A 22 -1.98 -1.21 -6.59
CA GLY A 22 -1.33 -0.60 -5.44
C GLY A 22 -0.51 -1.64 -4.66
N ASN A 23 0.42 -1.20 -3.81
CA ASN A 23 1.39 -2.10 -3.19
C ASN A 23 0.74 -3.30 -2.49
N ALA A 24 -0.18 -3.05 -1.56
CA ALA A 24 -0.86 -4.13 -0.83
C ALA A 24 -1.75 -4.99 -1.74
N ALA A 25 -2.49 -4.37 -2.67
CA ALA A 25 -3.36 -5.11 -3.61
C ALA A 25 -2.54 -5.99 -4.54
N ASN A 26 -1.43 -5.47 -5.10
CA ASN A 26 -0.52 -6.23 -5.96
C ASN A 26 0.10 -7.41 -5.21
N ALA A 27 0.55 -7.20 -3.96
CA ALA A 27 1.08 -8.26 -3.11
C ALA A 27 0.01 -9.32 -2.81
N GLY A 28 -1.22 -8.92 -2.44
CA GLY A 28 -2.34 -9.83 -2.19
C GLY A 28 -2.67 -10.71 -3.40
N VAL A 29 -2.69 -10.12 -4.60
CA VAL A 29 -2.89 -10.86 -5.86
C VAL A 29 -1.72 -11.80 -6.13
N ALA A 30 -0.47 -11.37 -5.93
CA ALA A 30 0.70 -12.21 -6.10
C ALA A 30 0.67 -13.41 -5.14
N PHE A 31 0.39 -13.21 -3.86
CA PHE A 31 0.25 -14.28 -2.88
C PHE A 31 -0.84 -15.28 -3.27
N SER A 32 -2.00 -14.79 -3.70
CA SER A 32 -3.09 -15.65 -4.17
C SER A 32 -2.69 -16.49 -5.38
N ARG A 33 -2.01 -15.90 -6.36
CA ARG A 33 -1.50 -16.61 -7.55
C ARG A 33 -0.43 -17.65 -7.23
N LEU A 34 0.34 -17.43 -6.16
CA LEU A 34 1.31 -18.39 -5.63
C LEU A 34 0.68 -19.47 -4.75
N GLY A 35 -0.64 -19.51 -4.64
CA GLY A 35 -1.38 -20.54 -3.91
C GLY A 35 -1.59 -20.26 -2.42
N LEU A 36 -1.23 -19.08 -1.94
CA LEU A 36 -1.48 -18.67 -0.57
C LEU A 36 -2.91 -18.12 -0.40
N LYS A 37 -3.46 -18.26 0.81
CA LYS A 37 -4.69 -17.57 1.19
C LYS A 37 -4.34 -16.12 1.52
N ALA A 38 -4.81 -15.17 0.72
CA ALA A 38 -4.55 -13.75 0.89
C ALA A 38 -5.84 -12.98 1.16
N GLY A 39 -5.83 -12.10 2.16
CA GLY A 39 -6.86 -11.10 2.42
C GLY A 39 -6.30 -9.69 2.29
N LEU A 40 -7.10 -8.74 1.88
CA LEU A 40 -6.71 -7.34 1.78
C LEU A 40 -7.46 -6.51 2.82
N VAL A 41 -6.70 -5.80 3.66
CA VAL A 41 -7.21 -4.72 4.51
C VAL A 41 -6.96 -3.40 3.78
N SER A 42 -8.01 -2.70 3.42
CA SER A 42 -7.93 -1.45 2.65
C SER A 42 -9.23 -0.67 2.75
N ASN A 43 -9.28 0.51 2.14
CA ASN A 43 -10.45 1.35 2.04
C ASN A 43 -10.77 1.67 0.58
N VAL A 44 -12.05 1.72 0.24
CA VAL A 44 -12.58 2.20 -1.03
C VAL A 44 -13.78 3.11 -0.78
N GLY A 45 -14.15 3.92 -1.76
CA GLY A 45 -15.38 4.69 -1.72
C GLY A 45 -16.61 3.87 -2.10
N GLU A 46 -17.80 4.39 -1.81
CA GLU A 46 -19.08 3.83 -2.27
C GLU A 46 -19.41 4.32 -3.70
N ASP A 47 -18.51 4.06 -4.64
CA ASP A 47 -18.63 4.44 -6.04
C ASP A 47 -18.42 3.25 -6.98
N ASP A 48 -18.56 3.48 -8.30
CA ASP A 48 -18.35 2.43 -9.31
C ASP A 48 -16.90 1.90 -9.26
N TRP A 49 -15.92 2.77 -9.04
CA TRP A 49 -14.52 2.37 -8.92
C TRP A 49 -14.28 1.44 -7.74
N GLY A 50 -14.88 1.73 -6.56
CA GLY A 50 -14.79 0.86 -5.38
C GLY A 50 -15.39 -0.52 -5.64
N ARG A 51 -16.55 -0.57 -6.31
CA ARG A 51 -17.19 -1.84 -6.71
C ARG A 51 -16.33 -2.63 -7.68
N ASP A 52 -15.72 -1.96 -8.65
CA ASP A 52 -14.86 -2.60 -9.65
C ASP A 52 -13.55 -3.12 -9.03
N ILE A 53 -12.92 -2.34 -8.14
CA ILE A 53 -11.74 -2.78 -7.36
C ILE A 53 -12.06 -4.07 -6.59
N ILE A 54 -13.16 -4.10 -5.82
CA ILE A 54 -13.55 -5.28 -5.05
C ILE A 54 -13.81 -6.48 -5.98
N ARG A 55 -14.47 -6.25 -7.11
CA ARG A 55 -14.75 -7.31 -8.10
C ARG A 55 -13.47 -7.86 -8.71
N ALA A 56 -12.53 -6.99 -9.10
CA ALA A 56 -11.24 -7.39 -9.65
C ALA A 56 -10.42 -8.22 -8.66
N LEU A 57 -10.35 -7.83 -7.39
CA LEU A 57 -9.64 -8.55 -6.34
C LEU A 57 -10.28 -9.92 -6.06
N LYS A 58 -11.62 -10.00 -5.98
CA LYS A 58 -12.34 -11.29 -5.84
C LYS A 58 -12.06 -12.23 -7.00
N LYS A 59 -12.00 -11.73 -8.24
CA LYS A 59 -11.64 -12.52 -9.44
C LYS A 59 -10.23 -13.12 -9.31
N GLN A 60 -9.32 -12.44 -8.61
CA GLN A 60 -7.97 -12.94 -8.29
C GLN A 60 -7.94 -13.79 -7.01
N LYS A 61 -9.08 -14.16 -6.44
CA LYS A 61 -9.23 -14.98 -5.22
C LYS A 61 -8.62 -14.32 -3.96
N VAL A 62 -8.52 -12.99 -3.94
CA VAL A 62 -8.16 -12.24 -2.74
C VAL A 62 -9.43 -12.08 -1.88
N ASP A 63 -9.34 -12.37 -0.59
CA ASP A 63 -10.43 -12.15 0.36
C ASP A 63 -10.58 -10.65 0.61
N THR A 64 -11.74 -10.12 0.26
CA THR A 64 -12.06 -8.68 0.37
C THR A 64 -12.97 -8.35 1.55
N ARG A 65 -13.21 -9.28 2.47
CA ARG A 65 -14.07 -9.04 3.65
C ARG A 65 -13.58 -7.91 4.55
N PHE A 66 -12.28 -7.61 4.48
CA PHE A 66 -11.63 -6.57 5.27
C PHE A 66 -11.40 -5.27 4.48
N VAL A 67 -11.93 -5.17 3.25
CA VAL A 67 -11.96 -3.92 2.50
C VAL A 67 -13.17 -3.12 2.97
N HIS A 68 -12.91 -1.98 3.62
CA HIS A 68 -13.96 -1.08 4.11
C HIS A 68 -14.49 -0.20 2.98
N ILE A 69 -15.83 -0.11 2.87
CA ILE A 69 -16.50 0.79 1.93
C ILE A 69 -16.92 2.04 2.69
N ASN A 70 -16.42 3.18 2.28
CA ASN A 70 -16.70 4.48 2.90
C ASN A 70 -17.81 5.18 2.12
N ASN A 71 -18.99 5.31 2.75
CA ASN A 71 -20.23 5.76 2.10
C ASN A 71 -20.20 7.25 1.70
N ASP A 72 -19.32 8.04 2.31
CA ASP A 72 -19.19 9.49 2.09
C ASP A 72 -17.93 9.87 1.31
N LYS A 73 -17.19 8.88 0.79
CA LYS A 73 -15.92 9.06 0.10
C LYS A 73 -15.94 8.46 -1.30
N VAL A 74 -15.05 8.95 -2.15
CA VAL A 74 -14.76 8.35 -3.45
C VAL A 74 -13.53 7.45 -3.38
N SER A 75 -13.42 6.51 -4.29
CA SER A 75 -12.24 5.65 -4.38
C SER A 75 -11.01 6.42 -4.85
N ASN A 76 -9.84 6.03 -4.37
CA ASN A 76 -8.57 6.54 -4.88
C ASN A 76 -8.37 6.11 -6.33
N TYR A 77 -7.86 6.99 -7.15
CA TYR A 77 -7.42 6.68 -8.50
C TYR A 77 -6.25 7.56 -8.92
N HIS A 78 -5.49 7.09 -9.89
CA HIS A 78 -4.34 7.79 -10.43
C HIS A 78 -4.39 7.79 -11.95
N TYR A 79 -3.93 8.88 -12.58
CA TYR A 79 -3.64 8.87 -14.00
C TYR A 79 -2.15 8.63 -14.21
N VAL A 80 -1.81 7.59 -14.97
CA VAL A 80 -0.44 7.28 -15.33
C VAL A 80 -0.22 7.70 -16.77
N LEU A 81 0.59 8.71 -16.97
CA LEU A 81 0.98 9.21 -18.27
C LEU A 81 2.29 8.53 -18.67
N TRP A 82 2.24 7.72 -19.72
CA TRP A 82 3.38 7.00 -20.24
C TRP A 82 3.97 7.70 -21.46
N TYR A 83 5.28 7.81 -21.48
CA TYR A 83 6.02 8.24 -22.65
C TYR A 83 7.32 7.42 -22.76
N LYS A 84 7.40 6.55 -23.77
CA LYS A 84 8.49 5.57 -23.91
C LYS A 84 8.65 4.74 -22.63
N GLU A 85 9.82 4.80 -22.00
CA GLU A 85 10.19 4.06 -20.78
C GLU A 85 9.86 4.83 -19.49
N GLU A 86 9.44 6.09 -19.63
CA GLU A 86 9.15 6.99 -18.50
C GLU A 86 7.67 7.09 -18.21
N ARG A 87 7.34 7.40 -16.96
CA ARG A 87 5.98 7.66 -16.55
C ARG A 87 5.88 8.83 -15.57
N THR A 88 4.80 9.57 -15.67
CA THR A 88 4.38 10.52 -14.65
C THR A 88 3.03 10.08 -14.09
N ILE A 89 2.90 10.11 -12.78
CA ILE A 89 1.68 9.68 -12.08
C ILE A 89 1.01 10.90 -11.46
N LEU A 90 -0.21 11.20 -11.91
CA LEU A 90 -1.08 12.19 -11.26
C LEU A 90 -1.88 11.47 -10.19
N ILE A 91 -1.59 11.78 -8.94
CA ILE A 91 -2.11 11.04 -7.79
C ILE A 91 -3.32 11.77 -7.21
N LYS A 92 -4.43 11.04 -7.04
CA LYS A 92 -5.54 11.46 -6.19
C LYS A 92 -5.62 10.54 -4.98
N HIS A 93 -5.39 11.11 -3.81
CA HIS A 93 -5.61 10.45 -2.54
C HIS A 93 -6.86 11.01 -1.87
N GLU A 94 -7.72 10.12 -1.40
CA GLU A 94 -8.81 10.42 -0.48
C GLU A 94 -8.34 10.17 0.95
N GLU A 95 -8.71 11.02 1.87
CA GLU A 95 -8.42 10.83 3.27
C GLU A 95 -9.49 9.93 3.89
N TYR A 96 -9.17 8.64 4.04
CA TYR A 96 -10.02 7.68 4.74
C TYR A 96 -9.75 7.70 6.24
N ASP A 97 -10.76 7.29 7.00
CA ASP A 97 -10.62 6.96 8.40
C ASP A 97 -10.17 5.48 8.51
N TYR A 98 -8.88 5.29 8.80
CA TYR A 98 -8.27 3.97 8.78
C TYR A 98 -8.45 3.29 10.14
N HIS A 99 -9.01 2.08 10.12
CA HIS A 99 -9.17 1.23 11.28
C HIS A 99 -8.63 -0.17 11.03
N TRP A 100 -7.85 -0.70 12.00
CA TRP A 100 -7.41 -2.08 11.93
C TRP A 100 -8.60 -3.00 12.21
N PRO A 101 -8.84 -4.02 11.37
CA PRO A 101 -10.03 -4.87 11.52
C PRO A 101 -9.92 -5.78 12.74
N ARG A 102 -11.08 -6.16 13.28
CA ARG A 102 -11.16 -7.22 14.27
C ARG A 102 -11.21 -8.57 13.55
N PHE A 103 -10.17 -9.37 13.71
CA PHE A 103 -10.13 -10.72 13.18
C PHE A 103 -10.85 -11.70 14.11
N ARG A 104 -11.63 -12.62 13.52
CA ARG A 104 -12.08 -13.80 14.24
C ARG A 104 -10.88 -14.76 14.38
N GLN A 105 -10.92 -15.67 15.35
CA GLN A 105 -9.82 -16.60 15.62
C GLN A 105 -9.34 -17.35 14.35
N ASN A 106 -10.25 -17.79 13.48
CA ASN A 106 -9.92 -18.49 12.24
C ASN A 106 -9.45 -17.58 11.09
N ASP A 107 -9.54 -16.27 11.25
CA ASP A 107 -9.15 -15.28 10.28
C ASP A 107 -7.80 -14.61 10.62
N VAL A 108 -7.21 -14.91 11.79
CA VAL A 108 -5.89 -14.42 12.19
C VAL A 108 -4.84 -14.90 11.19
N PRO A 109 -4.11 -13.99 10.51
CA PRO A 109 -3.14 -14.38 9.52
C PRO A 109 -1.85 -14.88 10.16
N LYS A 110 -1.07 -15.68 9.42
CA LYS A 110 0.31 -16.03 9.82
C LYS A 110 1.31 -14.90 9.54
N TRP A 111 1.01 -14.11 8.53
CA TRP A 111 1.82 -12.97 8.09
C TRP A 111 0.93 -11.77 7.80
N VAL A 112 1.41 -10.62 8.21
CA VAL A 112 0.91 -9.32 7.77
C VAL A 112 1.96 -8.72 6.82
N TYR A 113 1.54 -8.34 5.62
CA TYR A 113 2.34 -7.49 4.74
C TYR A 113 1.80 -6.07 4.85
N PHE A 114 2.54 -5.21 5.51
CA PHE A 114 2.19 -3.81 5.71
C PHE A 114 2.99 -2.94 4.76
N SER A 115 2.30 -2.18 3.92
CA SER A 115 2.94 -1.36 2.90
C SER A 115 2.55 0.11 3.00
N SER A 116 2.92 0.88 1.99
CA SER A 116 2.63 2.31 1.88
C SER A 116 1.16 2.63 2.15
N ILE A 117 0.92 3.63 2.99
CA ILE A 117 -0.39 4.15 3.35
C ILE A 117 -0.32 5.68 3.44
N SER A 118 -1.47 6.36 3.45
CA SER A 118 -1.53 7.83 3.43
C SER A 118 -0.99 8.49 4.72
N LYS A 119 -0.68 9.77 4.62
CA LYS A 119 -0.08 10.55 5.71
C LYS A 119 -0.94 10.62 6.97
N ASN A 120 -2.27 10.65 6.82
CA ASN A 120 -3.22 10.71 7.95
C ASN A 120 -3.37 9.37 8.70
N ALA A 121 -2.66 8.31 8.29
CA ALA A 121 -2.79 6.97 8.85
C ALA A 121 -1.82 6.66 10.01
N LEU A 122 -1.17 7.66 10.62
CA LEU A 122 -0.28 7.40 11.77
C LEU A 122 -0.98 6.71 12.95
N PRO A 123 -2.22 7.08 13.35
CA PRO A 123 -2.94 6.34 14.40
C PRO A 123 -3.25 4.89 14.05
N TYR A 124 -3.37 4.59 12.76
CA TYR A 124 -3.54 3.21 12.29
C TYR A 124 -2.29 2.35 12.51
N HIS A 125 -1.09 2.95 12.40
CA HIS A 125 0.15 2.24 12.71
C HIS A 125 0.20 1.82 14.18
N ASP A 126 -0.29 2.65 15.09
CA ASP A 126 -0.36 2.33 16.51
C ASP A 126 -1.32 1.13 16.72
N GLN A 127 -2.49 1.12 16.08
CA GLN A 127 -3.43 -0.02 16.14
C GLN A 127 -2.82 -1.32 15.59
N VAL A 128 -2.04 -1.25 14.51
CA VAL A 128 -1.34 -2.41 13.94
C VAL A 128 -0.27 -2.92 14.89
N ALA A 129 0.51 -2.01 15.50
CA ALA A 129 1.57 -2.37 16.45
C ALA A 129 0.98 -3.04 17.69
N ASP A 130 -0.06 -2.43 18.31
CA ASP A 130 -0.74 -2.99 19.48
C ASP A 130 -1.32 -4.38 19.18
N TRP A 131 -1.95 -4.53 18.02
CA TRP A 131 -2.51 -5.83 17.62
C TRP A 131 -1.39 -6.89 17.42
N LEU A 132 -0.25 -6.51 16.87
CA LEU A 132 0.89 -7.43 16.72
C LEU A 132 1.51 -7.80 18.05
N GLU A 133 1.52 -6.92 19.06
CA GLU A 133 1.95 -7.27 20.42
C GLU A 133 1.02 -8.32 21.07
N ASP A 134 -0.29 -8.17 20.85
CA ASP A 134 -1.30 -9.13 21.32
C ASP A 134 -1.27 -10.47 20.55
N ASN A 135 -0.62 -10.51 19.38
CA ASN A 135 -0.52 -11.69 18.51
C ASN A 135 0.97 -11.98 18.15
N PRO A 136 1.79 -12.41 19.11
CA PRO A 136 3.23 -12.54 18.93
C PRO A 136 3.65 -13.60 17.91
N GLU A 137 2.77 -14.55 17.57
CA GLU A 137 3.01 -15.58 16.56
C GLU A 137 2.84 -15.05 15.12
N VAL A 138 2.20 -13.89 14.95
CA VAL A 138 2.02 -13.28 13.63
C VAL A 138 3.28 -12.54 13.22
N LYS A 139 3.78 -12.86 12.05
CA LYS A 139 4.97 -12.23 11.48
C LYS A 139 4.62 -11.01 10.66
N LEU A 140 5.46 -9.99 10.70
CA LEU A 140 5.30 -8.76 9.93
C LEU A 140 6.35 -8.68 8.82
N ALA A 141 5.87 -8.45 7.61
CA ALA A 141 6.68 -8.00 6.49
C ALA A 141 6.32 -6.53 6.21
N PHE A 142 7.29 -5.64 6.26
CA PHE A 142 7.05 -4.20 6.17
C PHE A 142 7.73 -3.59 4.95
N GLN A 143 6.97 -2.86 4.15
CA GLN A 143 7.47 -2.07 3.03
C GLN A 143 6.97 -0.62 3.21
N PRO A 144 7.72 0.22 3.92
CA PRO A 144 7.31 1.61 4.14
C PRO A 144 7.22 2.39 2.83
N GLY A 145 6.26 3.29 2.74
CA GLY A 145 6.19 4.28 1.67
C GLY A 145 6.72 5.63 2.11
N THR A 146 6.67 6.62 1.21
CA THR A 146 7.23 7.96 1.42
C THR A 146 6.77 8.60 2.74
N PHE A 147 5.48 8.58 3.04
CA PHE A 147 4.95 9.21 4.27
C PHE A 147 5.39 8.49 5.55
N GLN A 148 5.60 7.19 5.49
CA GLN A 148 6.10 6.40 6.62
C GLN A 148 7.59 6.69 6.84
N MET A 149 8.36 6.81 5.78
CA MET A 149 9.78 7.22 5.86
C MET A 149 9.93 8.66 6.36
N GLU A 150 9.07 9.60 5.91
CA GLU A 150 9.03 10.97 6.41
C GLU A 150 8.67 11.04 7.91
N ALA A 151 7.80 10.14 8.40
CA ALA A 151 7.48 10.05 9.82
C ALA A 151 8.69 9.60 10.66
N GLY A 152 9.60 8.85 10.06
CA GLY A 152 10.86 8.41 10.65
C GLY A 152 10.76 7.15 11.49
N VAL A 153 11.92 6.52 11.68
CA VAL A 153 12.06 5.23 12.39
C VAL A 153 11.58 5.33 13.84
N GLU A 154 11.90 6.43 14.52
CA GLU A 154 11.51 6.60 15.93
C GLU A 154 9.98 6.66 16.11
N ARG A 155 9.25 7.31 15.18
CA ARG A 155 7.77 7.33 15.22
C ARG A 155 7.16 5.96 14.96
N LEU A 156 7.83 5.12 14.19
CA LEU A 156 7.36 3.80 13.77
C LEU A 156 8.13 2.66 14.45
N LYS A 157 8.84 2.94 15.55
CA LYS A 157 9.72 1.98 16.22
C LYS A 157 9.03 0.67 16.61
N ASP A 158 7.76 0.73 17.01
CA ASP A 158 7.01 -0.46 17.43
C ASP A 158 6.65 -1.35 16.21
N ILE A 159 6.42 -0.75 15.04
CA ILE A 159 6.30 -1.48 13.78
C ILE A 159 7.65 -2.11 13.39
N TYR A 160 8.74 -1.34 13.40
CA TYR A 160 10.07 -1.84 13.04
C TYR A 160 10.51 -2.97 13.99
N ARG A 161 10.26 -2.86 15.29
CA ARG A 161 10.60 -3.90 16.28
C ARG A 161 9.90 -5.23 16.01
N ARG A 162 8.67 -5.19 15.46
CA ARG A 162 7.88 -6.37 15.13
C ARG A 162 8.13 -6.88 13.71
N THR A 163 8.95 -6.17 12.92
CA THR A 163 9.21 -6.52 11.53
C THR A 163 10.18 -7.69 11.43
N GLU A 164 9.74 -8.79 10.80
CA GLU A 164 10.57 -9.95 10.45
C GLU A 164 11.33 -9.71 9.14
N ILE A 165 10.70 -9.04 8.16
CA ILE A 165 11.28 -8.73 6.85
C ILE A 165 10.92 -7.30 6.49
N VAL A 166 11.92 -6.50 6.13
CA VAL A 166 11.72 -5.16 5.55
C VAL A 166 12.07 -5.18 4.06
N PHE A 167 11.27 -4.49 3.26
CA PHE A 167 11.52 -4.30 1.82
C PHE A 167 11.80 -2.83 1.56
N LEU A 168 13.01 -2.54 1.12
CA LEU A 168 13.47 -1.20 0.81
C LEU A 168 14.28 -1.24 -0.49
N ASN A 169 14.14 -0.23 -1.32
CA ASN A 169 15.14 0.04 -2.34
C ASN A 169 16.36 0.74 -1.72
N ARG A 170 17.40 0.99 -2.50
CA ARG A 170 18.66 1.53 -1.97
C ARG A 170 18.51 2.94 -1.42
N GLU A 171 17.74 3.80 -2.09
CA GLU A 171 17.43 5.16 -1.66
C GLU A 171 16.64 5.15 -0.33
N GLU A 172 15.65 4.27 -0.24
CA GLU A 172 14.83 4.08 0.96
C GLU A 172 15.68 3.54 2.12
N SER A 173 16.62 2.64 1.85
CA SER A 173 17.55 2.13 2.86
C SER A 173 18.41 3.25 3.45
N VAL A 174 18.94 4.15 2.62
CA VAL A 174 19.68 5.34 3.08
C VAL A 174 18.79 6.22 3.98
N MET A 175 17.54 6.43 3.61
CA MET A 175 16.61 7.25 4.41
C MET A 175 16.31 6.63 5.78
N VAL A 176 16.22 5.29 5.85
CA VAL A 176 15.89 4.56 7.09
C VAL A 176 17.12 4.42 8.00
N THR A 177 18.29 4.10 7.43
CA THR A 177 19.50 3.80 8.22
C THR A 177 20.40 5.01 8.45
N GLY A 178 20.33 6.01 7.56
CA GLY A 178 21.29 7.12 7.49
C GLY A 178 22.65 6.73 6.92
N GLY A 179 22.77 5.50 6.39
CA GLY A 179 24.01 4.98 5.82
C GLY A 179 24.37 5.56 4.45
N SER A 180 25.53 5.18 3.94
CA SER A 180 26.02 5.64 2.65
C SER A 180 25.35 4.93 1.48
N TYR A 181 24.90 5.68 0.47
CA TYR A 181 24.40 5.09 -0.76
C TYR A 181 25.43 4.23 -1.48
N GLU A 182 26.72 4.59 -1.38
CA GLU A 182 27.82 3.91 -2.08
C GLU A 182 28.28 2.62 -1.38
N ASP A 183 27.97 2.47 -0.08
CA ASP A 183 28.37 1.30 0.69
C ASP A 183 27.13 0.50 1.16
N LEU A 184 26.95 -0.69 0.58
CA LEU A 184 25.87 -1.59 0.96
C LEU A 184 25.97 -2.09 2.40
N HIS A 185 27.19 -2.20 2.97
CA HIS A 185 27.36 -2.64 4.35
C HIS A 185 26.86 -1.60 5.37
N ASP A 186 26.86 -0.31 4.99
CA ASP A 186 26.31 0.74 5.85
C ASP A 186 24.76 0.73 5.87
N LEU A 187 24.12 -0.03 4.98
CA LEU A 187 22.67 -0.10 4.83
C LEU A 187 22.06 -1.32 5.52
N PHE A 188 22.88 -2.21 6.06
CA PHE A 188 22.50 -3.43 6.77
C PHE A 188 23.22 -3.51 8.13
#